data_6c27a6f905daa0e3c43e239d1b7cacb3
#
_entry.id   6c27a6f905daa0e3c43e239d1b7cacb3
#
_cell.length_a   1.000
_cell.length_b   1.000
_cell.length_c   1.000
_cell.angle_alpha   90.00
_cell.angle_beta   90.00
_cell.angle_gamma   90.00
#
_symmetry.space_group_name_H-M   'P 1'
#
loop_
_entity.id
_entity.type
_entity.pdbx_description
1 polymer ?
#
loop_
_entity_poly.entity_id
_entity_poly.type
_entity_poly.pdbx_seq_one_letter_code
_entity_poly.pdbx_strand_id
1 'polypeptide(L)'
;MAGKRWDALILGDYEAVMPLVWKKKFGFKYLYQPYFCQQLGVYSLNKITSERMQAFMLSIPKSFKYWNMHLNYENTYYGPKTTFISRSSYCIDLKQNYAEIYDQYNADAKKNLAKAIIEGYEVENNCSVELVADCFFAAYGQHYPKTNTLKKLISHCAQKAIGLNKGFTRAIYDKQGQLLCAGFFFQSNKRIHYAMAAPTEAGKKLGATHILIDEVLKAYAGSDQVFDFEGSDIQSVAYFYAKFGSVCQHYLQIIQNNLPWWCRFLKN
;
A
#
# COMPACT_ATOMS: atom_id res chain seq x y z
N MET A 1 -12.68 -3.47 -1.66
CA MET A 1 -12.04 -4.14 -0.54
C MET A 1 -12.93 -4.24 0.70
N ALA A 2 -13.66 -3.21 1.08
CA ALA A 2 -14.63 -3.28 2.20
C ALA A 2 -15.97 -3.92 1.82
N GLY A 3 -16.29 -4.08 0.55
CA GLY A 3 -17.61 -4.48 0.08
C GLY A 3 -18.68 -3.45 0.49
N LYS A 4 -19.83 -3.92 0.96
CA LYS A 4 -20.93 -3.06 1.45
C LYS A 4 -20.79 -2.68 2.94
N ARG A 5 -19.68 -3.07 3.62
CA ARG A 5 -19.51 -2.90 5.07
C ARG A 5 -18.46 -1.84 5.37
N TRP A 6 -18.79 -0.63 5.01
CA TRP A 6 -18.03 0.55 5.37
C TRP A 6 -18.97 1.69 5.74
N ASP A 7 -18.44 2.64 6.47
CA ASP A 7 -19.09 3.86 6.91
C ASP A 7 -18.04 4.96 6.92
N ALA A 8 -18.38 6.21 7.16
CA ALA A 8 -17.43 7.28 7.29
C ALA A 8 -17.88 8.31 8.33
N LEU A 9 -16.90 8.89 9.03
CA LEU A 9 -17.09 10.15 9.75
C LEU A 9 -16.68 11.28 8.79
N ILE A 10 -17.50 12.31 8.70
CA ILE A 10 -17.30 13.44 7.80
C ILE A 10 -17.35 14.72 8.62
N LEU A 11 -16.39 15.60 8.43
CA LEU A 11 -16.37 16.95 9.02
C LEU A 11 -16.76 17.96 7.94
N GLY A 12 -17.75 18.81 8.27
CA GLY A 12 -18.21 19.86 7.37
C GLY A 12 -18.64 19.34 6.01
N ASP A 13 -18.41 20.11 4.97
CA ASP A 13 -18.62 19.70 3.58
C ASP A 13 -17.35 18.98 3.05
N TYR A 14 -17.10 17.76 3.57
CA TYR A 14 -15.94 16.94 3.23
C TYR A 14 -14.58 17.58 3.48
N GLU A 15 -14.48 18.52 4.44
CA GLU A 15 -13.20 19.11 4.86
C GLU A 15 -12.23 18.04 5.38
N ALA A 16 -12.76 17.06 6.10
CA ALA A 16 -12.04 15.88 6.49
C ALA A 16 -12.96 14.65 6.53
N VAL A 17 -12.39 13.48 6.20
CA VAL A 17 -13.11 12.21 6.14
C VAL A 17 -12.31 11.10 6.81
N MET A 18 -12.95 10.30 7.66
CA MET A 18 -12.38 9.09 8.23
C MET A 18 -13.19 7.87 7.81
N PRO A 19 -12.70 7.05 6.86
CA PRO A 19 -13.35 5.80 6.49
C PRO A 19 -13.34 4.79 7.64
N LEU A 20 -14.49 4.19 7.92
CA LEU A 20 -14.68 3.16 8.92
C LEU A 20 -15.01 1.83 8.24
N VAL A 21 -14.00 1.01 7.98
CA VAL A 21 -14.19 -0.30 7.35
C VAL A 21 -14.41 -1.35 8.43
N TRP A 22 -15.51 -2.11 8.32
CA TRP A 22 -15.91 -2.98 9.42
C TRP A 22 -16.38 -4.37 8.99
N LYS A 23 -16.33 -5.29 9.95
CA LYS A 23 -16.94 -6.63 9.87
C LYS A 23 -17.77 -6.88 11.12
N LYS A 24 -18.57 -7.96 11.06
CA LYS A 24 -19.36 -8.45 12.21
C LYS A 24 -19.00 -9.91 12.48
N LYS A 25 -18.71 -10.23 13.75
CA LYS A 25 -18.46 -11.59 14.22
C LYS A 25 -19.07 -11.76 15.61
N PHE A 26 -19.75 -12.85 15.86
CA PHE A 26 -20.42 -13.13 17.14
C PHE A 26 -21.33 -11.98 17.64
N GLY A 27 -22.07 -11.32 16.73
CA GLY A 27 -22.93 -10.20 17.09
C GLY A 27 -22.22 -8.84 17.18
N PHE A 28 -20.90 -8.78 17.36
CA PHE A 28 -20.14 -7.54 17.53
C PHE A 28 -19.61 -6.98 16.20
N LYS A 29 -19.75 -5.66 16.01
CA LYS A 29 -19.08 -4.93 14.93
C LYS A 29 -17.64 -4.60 15.35
N TYR A 30 -16.72 -4.68 14.39
CA TYR A 30 -15.33 -4.30 14.60
C TYR A 30 -14.72 -3.64 13.38
N LEU A 31 -13.86 -2.65 13.61
CA LEU A 31 -13.06 -2.01 12.58
C LEU A 31 -11.81 -2.86 12.32
N TYR A 32 -11.43 -2.95 11.06
CA TYR A 32 -10.26 -3.74 10.65
C TYR A 32 -9.56 -3.11 9.45
N GLN A 33 -8.29 -3.46 9.25
CA GLN A 33 -7.53 -3.05 8.07
C GLN A 33 -7.83 -4.00 6.90
N PRO A 34 -8.37 -3.50 5.77
CA PRO A 34 -8.60 -4.32 4.58
C PRO A 34 -7.28 -4.70 3.90
N TYR A 35 -7.25 -5.83 3.20
CA TYR A 35 -6.13 -6.17 2.34
C TYR A 35 -5.93 -5.12 1.25
N PHE A 36 -4.68 -4.88 0.83
CA PHE A 36 -4.29 -3.87 -0.16
C PHE A 36 -4.73 -2.43 0.20
N CYS A 37 -4.90 -2.14 1.46
CA CYS A 37 -5.16 -0.81 1.98
C CYS A 37 -4.32 -0.66 3.23
N GLN A 38 -3.09 -0.18 3.08
CA GLN A 38 -2.13 -0.17 4.18
C GLN A 38 -2.46 0.84 5.25
N GLN A 39 -2.90 2.02 4.87
CA GLN A 39 -3.19 3.12 5.76
C GLN A 39 -4.62 3.61 5.55
N LEU A 40 -5.27 3.95 6.65
CA LEU A 40 -6.57 4.60 6.75
C LEU A 40 -6.42 5.84 7.66
N GLY A 41 -7.41 6.09 8.53
CA GLY A 41 -7.41 7.23 9.42
C GLY A 41 -8.14 8.42 8.81
N VAL A 42 -7.76 9.62 9.19
CA VAL A 42 -8.40 10.86 8.76
C VAL A 42 -7.64 11.44 7.57
N TYR A 43 -8.36 11.63 6.47
CA TYR A 43 -7.90 12.37 5.29
C TYR A 43 -8.53 13.76 5.32
N SER A 44 -7.74 14.80 5.13
CA SER A 44 -8.18 16.19 5.23
C SER A 44 -7.52 17.08 4.18
N LEU A 45 -8.21 18.13 3.78
CA LEU A 45 -7.65 19.18 2.92
C LEU A 45 -6.57 19.98 3.66
N ASN A 46 -6.68 20.11 4.98
CA ASN A 46 -5.74 20.82 5.83
C ASN A 46 -5.09 19.86 6.83
N LYS A 47 -3.95 20.24 7.39
CA LYS A 47 -3.28 19.46 8.44
C LYS A 47 -4.24 19.21 9.61
N ILE A 48 -4.38 17.94 10.01
CA ILE A 48 -5.21 17.55 11.15
C ILE A 48 -4.49 17.91 12.43
N THR A 49 -5.16 18.72 13.29
CA THR A 49 -4.67 19.01 14.65
C THR A 49 -4.97 17.84 15.60
N SER A 50 -4.26 17.79 16.73
CA SER A 50 -4.49 16.75 17.75
C SER A 50 -5.91 16.77 18.29
N GLU A 51 -6.52 17.95 18.46
CA GLU A 51 -7.89 18.11 18.94
C GLU A 51 -8.90 17.56 17.90
N ARG A 52 -8.70 17.87 16.61
CA ARG A 52 -9.55 17.35 15.55
C ARG A 52 -9.40 15.83 15.42
N MET A 53 -8.17 15.31 15.50
CA MET A 53 -7.94 13.87 15.49
C MET A 53 -8.64 13.19 16.67
N GLN A 54 -8.53 13.76 17.88
CA GLN A 54 -9.23 13.26 19.06
C GLN A 54 -10.76 13.28 18.87
N ALA A 55 -11.30 14.36 18.31
CA ALA A 55 -12.74 14.47 18.00
C ALA A 55 -13.21 13.35 17.06
N PHE A 56 -12.48 13.06 15.98
CA PHE A 56 -12.77 11.94 15.10
C PHE A 56 -12.77 10.61 15.84
N MET A 57 -11.75 10.34 16.65
CA MET A 57 -11.63 9.10 17.40
C MET A 57 -12.75 8.92 18.43
N LEU A 58 -13.15 9.98 19.11
CA LEU A 58 -14.28 9.97 20.06
C LEU A 58 -15.64 9.83 19.38
N SER A 59 -15.74 10.25 18.10
CA SER A 59 -16.95 10.15 17.29
C SER A 59 -17.18 8.77 16.68
N ILE A 60 -16.19 7.86 16.80
CA ILE A 60 -16.39 6.47 16.33
C ILE A 60 -17.54 5.84 17.10
N PRO A 61 -18.59 5.33 16.42
CA PRO A 61 -19.76 4.78 17.09
C PRO A 61 -19.42 3.67 18.09
N LYS A 62 -20.00 3.73 19.30
CA LYS A 62 -19.79 2.76 20.40
C LYS A 62 -20.22 1.33 20.03
N SER A 63 -20.93 1.15 18.90
CA SER A 63 -21.28 -0.16 18.35
C SER A 63 -20.06 -0.92 17.82
N PHE A 64 -18.98 -0.22 17.47
CA PHE A 64 -17.70 -0.84 17.10
C PHE A 64 -16.93 -1.20 18.38
N LYS A 65 -17.06 -2.46 18.78
CA LYS A 65 -16.52 -2.97 20.07
C LYS A 65 -15.03 -3.30 20.04
N TYR A 66 -14.46 -3.44 18.86
CA TYR A 66 -13.03 -3.69 18.68
C TYR A 66 -12.53 -2.91 17.48
N TRP A 67 -11.36 -2.29 17.62
CA TRP A 67 -10.68 -1.58 16.54
C TRP A 67 -9.31 -2.20 16.33
N ASN A 68 -8.95 -2.40 15.08
CA ASN A 68 -7.60 -2.71 14.65
C ASN A 68 -7.40 -2.02 13.31
N MET A 69 -6.90 -0.79 13.34
CA MET A 69 -6.77 0.09 12.20
C MET A 69 -5.37 0.67 12.13
N HIS A 70 -4.91 0.90 10.91
CA HIS A 70 -3.71 1.66 10.66
C HIS A 70 -4.11 3.10 10.31
N LEU A 71 -3.59 4.06 11.03
CA LEU A 71 -3.72 5.47 10.70
C LEU A 71 -2.77 5.80 9.55
N ASN A 72 -3.03 6.85 8.79
CA ASN A 72 -2.05 7.33 7.83
C ASN A 72 -0.91 8.08 8.53
N TYR A 73 0.19 8.28 7.83
CA TYR A 73 1.41 8.87 8.38
C TYR A 73 1.26 10.31 8.88
N GLU A 74 0.19 11.02 8.47
CA GLU A 74 -0.12 12.37 8.94
C GLU A 74 -0.93 12.38 10.24
N ASN A 75 -1.43 11.21 10.66
CA ASN A 75 -2.29 11.11 11.81
C ASN A 75 -1.54 10.63 13.05
N THR A 76 -1.65 11.39 14.12
CA THR A 76 -1.12 11.01 15.44
C THR A 76 -2.26 11.00 16.45
N TYR A 77 -2.39 9.90 17.18
CA TYR A 77 -3.40 9.75 18.22
C TYR A 77 -2.88 8.87 19.35
N TYR A 78 -3.04 9.34 20.58
CA TYR A 78 -2.71 8.61 21.80
C TYR A 78 -3.88 8.71 22.77
N GLY A 79 -4.80 7.77 22.72
CA GLY A 79 -5.99 7.73 23.56
C GLY A 79 -5.91 6.70 24.69
N PRO A 80 -6.75 6.84 25.73
CA PRO A 80 -6.82 5.88 26.81
C PRO A 80 -7.30 4.51 26.32
N LYS A 81 -6.84 3.43 26.95
CA LYS A 81 -7.22 2.04 26.65
C LYS A 81 -6.93 1.61 25.20
N THR A 82 -5.97 2.25 24.54
CA THR A 82 -5.56 1.97 23.19
C THR A 82 -4.12 1.45 23.18
N THR A 83 -3.87 0.35 22.51
CA THR A 83 -2.52 -0.12 22.22
C THR A 83 -2.05 0.52 20.93
N PHE A 84 -0.82 1.02 20.93
CA PHE A 84 -0.17 1.67 19.79
C PHE A 84 0.99 0.81 19.34
N ILE A 85 1.06 0.57 18.03
CA ILE A 85 2.17 -0.15 17.42
C ILE A 85 2.70 0.74 16.30
N SER A 86 3.98 1.08 16.35
CA SER A 86 4.65 1.77 15.24
C SER A 86 4.83 0.80 14.09
N ARG A 87 4.39 1.20 12.90
CA ARG A 87 4.55 0.48 11.64
C ARG A 87 5.45 1.28 10.70
N SER A 88 6.07 0.59 9.78
CA SER A 88 7.02 1.19 8.84
C SER A 88 6.46 1.20 7.43
N SER A 89 6.60 2.31 6.71
CA SER A 89 6.49 2.45 5.27
C SER A 89 7.80 2.97 4.71
N TYR A 90 8.08 2.74 3.45
CA TYR A 90 9.31 3.17 2.80
C TYR A 90 8.97 4.05 1.61
N CYS A 91 9.58 5.23 1.54
CA CYS A 91 9.20 6.25 0.57
C CYS A 91 10.41 6.86 -0.13
N ILE A 92 10.22 7.29 -1.38
CA ILE A 92 11.19 8.07 -2.15
C ILE A 92 10.52 9.38 -2.56
N ASP A 93 11.17 10.52 -2.32
CA ASP A 93 10.74 11.82 -2.81
C ASP A 93 11.07 11.94 -4.31
N LEU A 94 10.04 12.06 -5.12
CA LEU A 94 10.16 12.17 -6.58
C LEU A 94 10.36 13.61 -7.06
N LYS A 95 10.46 14.62 -6.17
CA LYS A 95 10.86 15.98 -6.56
C LYS A 95 12.28 16.05 -7.09
N GLN A 96 13.11 15.11 -6.67
CA GLN A 96 14.47 14.93 -7.17
C GLN A 96 14.45 14.51 -8.64
N ASN A 97 15.46 14.92 -9.40
CA ASN A 97 15.65 14.39 -10.74
C ASN A 97 16.10 12.91 -10.69
N TYR A 98 15.99 12.21 -11.82
CA TYR A 98 16.30 10.78 -11.84
C TYR A 98 17.74 10.45 -11.48
N ALA A 99 18.70 11.29 -11.85
CA ALA A 99 20.11 11.05 -11.50
C ALA A 99 20.32 11.09 -9.98
N GLU A 100 19.71 12.06 -9.29
CA GLU A 100 19.77 12.17 -7.84
C GLU A 100 19.11 10.96 -7.14
N ILE A 101 17.99 10.47 -7.65
CA ILE A 101 17.31 9.26 -7.15
C ILE A 101 18.21 8.03 -7.38
N TYR A 102 18.75 7.87 -8.59
CA TYR A 102 19.60 6.74 -8.94
C TYR A 102 20.89 6.70 -8.13
N ASP A 103 21.47 7.85 -7.81
CA ASP A 103 22.70 7.95 -7.00
C ASP A 103 22.52 7.38 -5.59
N GLN A 104 21.30 7.44 -5.04
CA GLN A 104 20.97 6.87 -3.74
C GLN A 104 20.78 5.35 -3.76
N TYR A 105 20.72 4.72 -4.94
CA TYR A 105 20.64 3.26 -5.02
C TYR A 105 21.93 2.63 -4.49
N ASN A 106 21.77 1.55 -3.75
CA ASN A 106 22.91 0.78 -3.31
C ASN A 106 23.56 0.00 -4.47
N ALA A 107 24.78 -0.54 -4.23
CA ALA A 107 25.53 -1.27 -5.24
C ALA A 107 24.79 -2.50 -5.80
N ASP A 108 23.97 -3.17 -4.98
CA ASP A 108 23.20 -4.35 -5.42
C ASP A 108 22.06 -3.98 -6.38
N ALA A 109 21.32 -2.91 -6.10
CA ALA A 109 20.31 -2.41 -7.03
C ALA A 109 20.94 -1.97 -8.37
N LYS A 110 22.03 -1.17 -8.32
CA LYS A 110 22.77 -0.74 -9.52
C LYS A 110 23.29 -1.92 -10.34
N LYS A 111 23.84 -2.96 -9.68
CA LYS A 111 24.31 -4.18 -10.34
C LYS A 111 23.18 -4.94 -11.05
N ASN A 112 22.03 -5.11 -10.39
CA ASN A 112 20.88 -5.79 -11.00
C ASN A 112 20.35 -5.01 -12.22
N LEU A 113 20.28 -3.70 -12.14
CA LEU A 113 19.86 -2.85 -13.28
C LEU A 113 20.87 -2.90 -14.43
N ALA A 114 22.18 -2.81 -14.14
CA ALA A 114 23.23 -2.92 -15.17
C ALA A 114 23.15 -4.27 -15.89
N LYS A 115 22.96 -5.38 -15.16
CA LYS A 115 22.77 -6.71 -15.74
C LYS A 115 21.55 -6.72 -16.66
N ALA A 116 20.43 -6.20 -16.20
CA ALA A 116 19.19 -6.16 -16.98
C ALA A 116 19.33 -5.34 -18.27
N ILE A 117 20.04 -4.20 -18.22
CA ILE A 117 20.31 -3.36 -19.40
C ILE A 117 21.14 -4.13 -20.43
N ILE A 118 22.16 -4.90 -20.02
CA ILE A 118 22.99 -5.73 -20.91
C ILE A 118 22.17 -6.82 -21.57
N GLU A 119 21.35 -7.55 -20.82
CA GLU A 119 20.48 -8.61 -21.33
C GLU A 119 19.36 -8.04 -22.21
N GLY A 120 18.92 -6.82 -21.91
CA GLY A 120 17.83 -6.08 -22.56
C GLY A 120 16.47 -6.53 -22.10
N TYR A 121 15.57 -5.57 -22.04
CA TYR A 121 14.18 -5.77 -21.64
C TYR A 121 13.27 -4.79 -22.38
N GLU A 122 11.98 -5.10 -22.39
CA GLU A 122 10.93 -4.24 -22.92
C GLU A 122 9.94 -3.88 -21.80
N VAL A 123 9.42 -2.66 -21.87
CA VAL A 123 8.46 -2.13 -20.89
C VAL A 123 7.11 -1.94 -21.58
N GLU A 124 6.09 -2.65 -21.10
CA GLU A 124 4.71 -2.41 -21.48
C GLU A 124 4.03 -1.51 -20.44
N ASN A 125 3.60 -0.34 -20.87
CA ASN A 125 2.77 0.55 -20.07
C ASN A 125 1.29 0.19 -20.26
N ASN A 126 0.52 0.23 -19.18
CA ASN A 126 -0.92 -0.05 -19.19
C ASN A 126 -1.28 -1.48 -19.63
N CYS A 127 -0.46 -2.47 -19.24
CA CYS A 127 -0.80 -3.88 -19.41
C CYS A 127 -2.13 -4.23 -18.71
N SER A 128 -2.72 -5.39 -19.01
CA SER A 128 -3.98 -5.77 -18.40
C SER A 128 -3.87 -5.97 -16.88
N VAL A 129 -4.89 -5.57 -16.14
CA VAL A 129 -4.96 -5.80 -14.67
C VAL A 129 -4.97 -7.29 -14.35
N GLU A 130 -5.56 -8.10 -15.21
CA GLU A 130 -5.62 -9.55 -15.10
C GLU A 130 -4.22 -10.15 -15.12
N LEU A 131 -3.35 -9.70 -16.05
CA LEU A 131 -1.95 -10.12 -16.12
C LEU A 131 -1.22 -9.86 -14.80
N VAL A 132 -1.37 -8.64 -14.26
CA VAL A 132 -0.75 -8.29 -12.98
C VAL A 132 -1.28 -9.14 -11.84
N ALA A 133 -2.61 -9.33 -11.78
CA ALA A 133 -3.24 -10.15 -10.75
C ALA A 133 -2.83 -11.62 -10.85
N ASP A 134 -2.74 -12.18 -12.07
CA ASP A 134 -2.29 -13.55 -12.29
C ASP A 134 -0.86 -13.75 -11.82
N CYS A 135 0.05 -12.85 -12.20
CA CYS A 135 1.44 -12.88 -11.78
C CYS A 135 1.58 -12.78 -10.26
N PHE A 136 0.89 -11.83 -9.63
CA PHE A 136 0.93 -11.62 -8.18
C PHE A 136 0.38 -12.82 -7.40
N PHE A 137 -0.80 -13.31 -7.75
CA PHE A 137 -1.42 -14.42 -7.04
C PHE A 137 -0.80 -15.78 -7.35
N ALA A 138 -0.12 -15.95 -8.49
CA ALA A 138 0.75 -17.11 -8.73
C ALA A 138 1.94 -17.12 -7.75
N ALA A 139 2.58 -15.97 -7.52
CA ALA A 139 3.73 -15.87 -6.64
C ALA A 139 3.38 -15.89 -5.15
N TYR A 140 2.30 -15.20 -4.75
CA TYR A 140 2.00 -14.91 -3.34
C TYR A 140 0.61 -15.34 -2.87
N GLY A 141 -0.22 -15.91 -3.73
CA GLY A 141 -1.62 -16.25 -3.43
C GLY A 141 -1.78 -17.18 -2.22
N GLN A 142 -0.82 -18.05 -1.95
CA GLN A 142 -0.80 -18.94 -0.80
C GLN A 142 -0.82 -18.22 0.56
N HIS A 143 -0.38 -16.98 0.60
CA HIS A 143 -0.36 -16.16 1.83
C HIS A 143 -1.71 -15.47 2.12
N TYR A 144 -2.68 -15.61 1.21
CA TYR A 144 -3.97 -14.94 1.34
C TYR A 144 -5.13 -15.94 1.48
N PRO A 145 -6.04 -15.74 2.45
CA PRO A 145 -7.26 -16.55 2.53
C PRO A 145 -8.20 -16.19 1.36
N LYS A 146 -8.94 -17.19 0.85
CA LYS A 146 -9.90 -17.00 -0.24
C LYS A 146 -9.31 -16.29 -1.47
N THR A 147 -8.16 -16.74 -1.91
CA THR A 147 -7.33 -16.14 -2.97
C THR A 147 -8.14 -15.73 -4.21
N ASN A 148 -8.99 -16.61 -4.75
CA ASN A 148 -9.79 -16.30 -5.95
C ASN A 148 -10.77 -15.15 -5.74
N THR A 149 -11.39 -15.05 -4.56
CA THR A 149 -12.30 -13.94 -4.24
C THR A 149 -11.53 -12.64 -4.10
N LEU A 150 -10.38 -12.70 -3.43
CA LEU A 150 -9.53 -11.53 -3.22
C LEU A 150 -8.94 -11.03 -4.54
N LYS A 151 -8.49 -11.94 -5.42
CA LYS A 151 -8.01 -11.64 -6.76
C LYS A 151 -9.08 -10.88 -7.57
N LYS A 152 -10.30 -11.40 -7.68
CA LYS A 152 -11.41 -10.71 -8.36
C LYS A 152 -11.68 -9.32 -7.80
N LEU A 153 -11.65 -9.20 -6.46
CA LEU A 153 -11.92 -7.94 -5.78
C LEU A 153 -10.84 -6.89 -6.08
N ILE A 154 -9.56 -7.24 -5.96
CA ILE A 154 -8.46 -6.29 -6.22
C ILE A 154 -8.39 -5.94 -7.72
N SER A 155 -8.60 -6.89 -8.63
CA SER A 155 -8.66 -6.61 -10.06
C SER A 155 -9.77 -5.60 -10.39
N HIS A 156 -10.96 -5.77 -9.82
CA HIS A 156 -12.04 -4.80 -9.99
C HIS A 156 -11.69 -3.40 -9.43
N CYS A 157 -11.05 -3.34 -8.25
CA CYS A 157 -10.59 -2.08 -7.68
C CYS A 157 -9.53 -1.41 -8.56
N ALA A 158 -8.57 -2.18 -9.08
CA ALA A 158 -7.53 -1.68 -9.97
C ALA A 158 -8.10 -1.15 -11.28
N GLN A 159 -9.00 -1.90 -11.93
CA GLN A 159 -9.70 -1.45 -13.14
C GLN A 159 -10.45 -0.14 -12.92
N LYS A 160 -11.16 -0.02 -11.78
CA LYS A 160 -11.85 1.24 -11.43
C LYS A 160 -10.88 2.39 -11.19
N ALA A 161 -9.77 2.13 -10.50
CA ALA A 161 -8.75 3.16 -10.26
C ALA A 161 -8.14 3.65 -11.59
N ILE A 162 -7.83 2.75 -12.51
CA ILE A 162 -7.32 3.10 -13.85
C ILE A 162 -8.37 3.92 -14.64
N GLY A 163 -9.62 3.48 -14.64
CA GLY A 163 -10.70 4.22 -15.31
C GLY A 163 -10.97 5.62 -14.74
N LEU A 164 -10.53 5.88 -13.51
CA LEU A 164 -10.60 7.19 -12.85
C LEU A 164 -9.27 7.98 -12.93
N ASN A 165 -8.27 7.51 -13.68
CA ASN A 165 -6.91 8.06 -13.71
C ASN A 165 -6.26 8.13 -12.30
N LYS A 166 -6.53 7.12 -11.46
CA LYS A 166 -6.00 6.97 -10.09
C LYS A 166 -5.20 5.69 -9.92
N GLY A 167 -4.68 5.15 -11.02
CA GLY A 167 -3.81 3.99 -11.04
C GLY A 167 -3.33 3.65 -12.44
N PHE A 168 -2.27 2.87 -12.50
CA PHE A 168 -1.69 2.38 -13.75
C PHE A 168 -1.04 1.02 -13.53
N THR A 169 -0.79 0.31 -14.61
CA THR A 169 -0.05 -0.96 -14.63
C THR A 169 1.22 -0.82 -15.44
N ARG A 170 2.20 -1.69 -15.16
CA ARG A 170 3.41 -1.81 -15.95
C ARG A 170 3.87 -3.26 -15.96
N ALA A 171 4.36 -3.74 -17.08
CA ALA A 171 4.96 -5.06 -17.21
C ALA A 171 6.34 -4.96 -17.85
N ILE A 172 7.21 -5.90 -17.48
CA ILE A 172 8.57 -6.04 -18.00
C ILE A 172 8.67 -7.39 -18.71
N TYR A 173 9.16 -7.37 -19.91
CA TYR A 173 9.41 -8.55 -20.76
C TYR A 173 10.88 -8.65 -21.11
N ASP A 174 11.34 -9.86 -21.44
CA ASP A 174 12.62 -10.03 -22.12
C ASP A 174 12.51 -9.76 -23.62
N LYS A 175 13.64 -9.80 -24.33
CA LYS A 175 13.70 -9.62 -25.80
C LYS A 175 12.95 -10.69 -26.61
N GLN A 176 12.59 -11.80 -25.99
CA GLN A 176 11.81 -12.88 -26.59
C GLN A 176 10.30 -12.74 -26.34
N GLY A 177 9.89 -11.67 -25.65
CA GLY A 177 8.49 -11.43 -25.28
C GLY A 177 8.01 -12.25 -24.10
N GLN A 178 8.90 -12.87 -23.32
CA GLN A 178 8.53 -13.59 -22.09
C GLN A 178 8.31 -12.59 -20.94
N LEU A 179 7.18 -12.70 -20.26
CA LEU A 179 6.89 -11.89 -19.07
C LEU A 179 7.89 -12.16 -17.94
N LEU A 180 8.52 -11.11 -17.44
CA LEU A 180 9.46 -11.14 -16.32
C LEU A 180 8.86 -10.63 -15.02
N CYS A 181 8.10 -9.53 -15.08
CA CYS A 181 7.47 -8.91 -13.90
C CYS A 181 6.26 -8.10 -14.32
N ALA A 182 5.24 -8.03 -13.46
CA ALA A 182 4.13 -7.12 -13.66
C ALA A 182 3.72 -6.45 -12.36
N GLY A 183 3.27 -5.20 -12.42
CA GLY A 183 2.87 -4.42 -11.26
C GLY A 183 1.68 -3.49 -11.52
N PHE A 184 0.93 -3.23 -10.44
CA PHE A 184 -0.14 -2.25 -10.38
C PHE A 184 0.17 -1.22 -9.28
N PHE A 185 -0.04 0.04 -9.60
CA PHE A 185 0.23 1.18 -8.76
C PHE A 185 -1.04 2.01 -8.61
N PHE A 186 -1.42 2.35 -7.38
CA PHE A 186 -2.37 3.42 -7.18
C PHE A 186 -1.67 4.76 -7.30
N GLN A 187 -2.36 5.77 -7.83
CA GLN A 187 -1.83 7.12 -7.99
C GLN A 187 -2.81 8.16 -7.46
N SER A 188 -2.32 9.02 -6.60
CA SER A 188 -2.98 10.25 -6.16
C SER A 188 -2.19 11.46 -6.67
N ASN A 189 -2.67 12.66 -6.38
CA ASN A 189 -1.95 13.88 -6.75
C ASN A 189 -0.59 14.01 -6.04
N LYS A 190 -0.42 13.36 -4.89
CA LYS A 190 0.77 13.49 -4.03
C LYS A 190 1.56 12.20 -3.86
N ARG A 191 1.01 11.06 -4.26
CA ARG A 191 1.63 9.78 -3.92
C ARG A 191 1.32 8.70 -4.96
N ILE A 192 2.35 7.91 -5.28
CA ILE A 192 2.26 6.67 -6.06
C ILE A 192 2.50 5.52 -5.11
N HIS A 193 1.52 4.62 -4.97
CA HIS A 193 1.59 3.47 -4.09
C HIS A 193 1.93 2.21 -4.88
N TYR A 194 2.97 1.51 -4.49
CA TYR A 194 3.37 0.20 -5.01
C TYR A 194 2.44 -0.88 -4.44
N ALA A 195 1.24 -1.00 -5.03
CA ALA A 195 0.14 -1.75 -4.43
C ALA A 195 0.25 -3.26 -4.65
N MET A 196 0.73 -3.69 -5.81
CA MET A 196 0.80 -5.10 -6.16
C MET A 196 1.83 -5.30 -7.27
N ALA A 197 2.85 -6.12 -7.04
CA ALA A 197 3.77 -6.54 -8.09
C ALA A 197 4.40 -7.89 -7.77
N ALA A 198 4.74 -8.63 -8.81
CA ALA A 198 5.48 -9.88 -8.66
C ALA A 198 6.32 -10.20 -9.89
N PRO A 199 7.54 -10.73 -9.71
CA PRO A 199 8.32 -11.33 -10.77
C PRO A 199 7.86 -12.75 -11.04
N THR A 200 8.02 -13.21 -12.28
CA THR A 200 8.01 -14.64 -12.64
C THR A 200 9.30 -15.32 -12.17
N GLU A 201 9.40 -16.64 -12.28
CA GLU A 201 10.65 -17.35 -11.95
C GLU A 201 11.83 -16.89 -12.85
N ALA A 202 11.59 -16.62 -14.13
CA ALA A 202 12.59 -16.02 -15.02
C ALA A 202 12.95 -14.60 -14.55
N GLY A 203 11.94 -13.79 -14.20
CA GLY A 203 12.13 -12.44 -13.73
C GLY A 203 12.91 -12.32 -12.41
N LYS A 204 12.77 -13.30 -11.49
CA LYS A 204 13.58 -13.35 -10.26
C LYS A 204 15.07 -13.45 -10.57
N LYS A 205 15.46 -14.29 -11.54
CA LYS A 205 16.88 -14.49 -11.95
C LYS A 205 17.49 -13.24 -12.55
N LEU A 206 16.68 -12.43 -13.25
CA LEU A 206 17.11 -11.16 -13.87
C LEU A 206 16.98 -9.96 -12.91
N GLY A 207 16.33 -10.11 -11.77
CA GLY A 207 16.03 -8.98 -10.90
C GLY A 207 14.96 -8.05 -11.46
N ALA A 208 13.96 -8.58 -12.18
CA ALA A 208 12.95 -7.81 -12.91
C ALA A 208 12.12 -6.86 -12.04
N THR A 209 12.00 -7.14 -10.73
CA THR A 209 11.36 -6.20 -9.79
C THR A 209 12.17 -4.91 -9.64
N HIS A 210 13.52 -4.97 -9.71
CA HIS A 210 14.34 -3.74 -9.69
C HIS A 210 14.07 -2.91 -10.94
N ILE A 211 13.95 -3.54 -12.10
CA ILE A 211 13.62 -2.87 -13.37
C ILE A 211 12.25 -2.20 -13.29
N LEU A 212 11.24 -2.93 -12.83
CA LEU A 212 9.87 -2.42 -12.71
C LEU A 212 9.81 -1.16 -11.83
N ILE A 213 10.49 -1.18 -10.69
CA ILE A 213 10.55 -0.04 -9.75
C ILE A 213 11.31 1.11 -10.39
N ASP A 214 12.50 0.85 -10.93
CA ASP A 214 13.36 1.87 -11.56
C ASP A 214 12.64 2.60 -12.70
N GLU A 215 11.96 1.87 -13.57
CA GLU A 215 11.18 2.44 -14.67
C GLU A 215 10.03 3.34 -14.19
N VAL A 216 9.43 3.04 -13.04
CA VAL A 216 8.44 3.94 -12.44
C VAL A 216 9.12 5.16 -11.83
N LEU A 217 10.18 4.99 -11.08
CA LEU A 217 10.92 6.12 -10.47
C LEU A 217 11.44 7.07 -11.56
N LYS A 218 12.00 6.53 -12.64
CA LYS A 218 12.46 7.29 -13.80
C LYS A 218 11.34 8.07 -14.50
N ALA A 219 10.17 7.46 -14.67
CA ALA A 219 9.03 8.08 -15.34
C ALA A 219 8.41 9.23 -14.54
N TYR A 220 8.55 9.21 -13.21
CA TYR A 220 7.92 10.19 -12.33
C TYR A 220 8.92 11.10 -11.59
N ALA A 221 10.23 10.94 -11.83
CA ALA A 221 11.25 11.84 -11.30
C ALA A 221 11.01 13.30 -11.72
N GLY A 222 11.24 14.25 -10.82
CA GLY A 222 10.95 15.67 -11.02
C GLY A 222 9.47 16.06 -10.76
N SER A 223 8.61 15.12 -10.33
CA SER A 223 7.21 15.41 -10.01
C SER A 223 7.01 15.75 -8.53
N ASP A 224 5.95 16.51 -8.20
CA ASP A 224 5.57 16.82 -6.80
C ASP A 224 4.83 15.62 -6.15
N GLN A 225 5.41 14.41 -6.26
CA GLN A 225 4.86 13.17 -5.72
C GLN A 225 5.89 12.44 -4.85
N VAL A 226 5.41 11.49 -4.09
CA VAL A 226 6.21 10.53 -3.32
C VAL A 226 5.91 9.13 -3.84
N PHE A 227 6.94 8.33 -4.11
CA PHE A 227 6.78 6.90 -4.35
C PHE A 227 6.76 6.18 -3.01
N ASP A 228 5.68 5.49 -2.72
CA ASP A 228 5.44 4.74 -1.50
C ASP A 228 5.46 3.25 -1.81
N PHE A 229 6.48 2.55 -1.31
CA PHE A 229 6.58 1.09 -1.41
C PHE A 229 5.49 0.37 -0.63
N GLU A 230 4.60 1.14 0.03
CA GLU A 230 3.74 0.62 1.06
C GLU A 230 4.61 0.12 2.24
N GLY A 231 4.06 -0.48 3.25
CA GLY A 231 4.88 -0.83 4.38
C GLY A 231 5.37 -2.25 4.36
N SER A 232 6.46 -2.47 5.04
CA SER A 232 6.82 -3.80 5.48
C SER A 232 7.49 -3.78 6.82
N ASP A 233 6.90 -4.49 7.78
CA ASP A 233 7.57 -4.91 9.00
C ASP A 233 8.35 -6.22 8.78
N ILE A 234 8.31 -6.78 7.55
CA ILE A 234 9.12 -7.94 7.16
C ILE A 234 10.51 -7.43 6.79
N GLN A 235 11.50 -7.78 7.59
CA GLN A 235 12.86 -7.27 7.47
C GLN A 235 13.47 -7.44 6.07
N SER A 236 13.25 -8.59 5.42
CA SER A 236 13.77 -8.83 4.06
C SER A 236 13.14 -7.92 3.01
N VAL A 237 11.86 -7.58 3.16
CA VAL A 237 11.14 -6.67 2.26
C VAL A 237 11.57 -5.22 2.51
N ALA A 238 11.69 -4.82 3.78
CA ALA A 238 12.23 -3.52 4.17
C ALA A 238 13.65 -3.30 3.62
N TYR A 239 14.51 -4.32 3.75
CA TYR A 239 15.85 -4.30 3.17
C TYR A 239 15.83 -4.15 1.64
N PHE A 240 14.90 -4.83 0.96
CA PHE A 240 14.74 -4.70 -0.50
C PHE A 240 14.36 -3.25 -0.89
N TYR A 241 13.43 -2.63 -0.18
CA TYR A 241 13.03 -1.24 -0.46
C TYR A 241 14.16 -0.24 -0.18
N ALA A 242 14.93 -0.47 0.88
CA ALA A 242 16.07 0.37 1.22
C ALA A 242 17.16 0.40 0.12
N LYS A 243 17.23 -0.62 -0.76
CA LYS A 243 18.18 -0.66 -1.88
C LYS A 243 18.01 0.50 -2.86
N PHE A 244 16.83 1.10 -2.92
CA PHE A 244 16.52 2.24 -3.79
C PHE A 244 16.71 3.60 -3.11
N GLY A 245 17.39 3.66 -1.95
CA GLY A 245 17.55 4.90 -1.20
C GLY A 245 16.28 5.39 -0.51
N SER A 246 15.28 4.52 -0.34
CA SER A 246 14.03 4.88 0.32
C SER A 246 14.22 5.22 1.79
N VAL A 247 13.45 6.20 2.28
CA VAL A 247 13.44 6.63 3.68
C VAL A 247 12.27 5.97 4.40
N CYS A 248 12.54 5.47 5.61
CA CYS A 248 11.49 4.91 6.46
C CYS A 248 10.58 6.01 6.99
N GLN A 249 9.28 5.87 6.79
CA GLN A 249 8.23 6.72 7.32
C GLN A 249 7.35 5.90 8.27
N HIS A 250 7.19 6.35 9.50
CA HIS A 250 6.38 5.65 10.50
C HIS A 250 4.92 6.09 10.45
N TYR A 251 4.03 5.14 10.74
CA TYR A 251 2.61 5.36 10.95
C TYR A 251 2.11 4.49 12.12
N LEU A 252 0.94 4.82 12.68
CA LEU A 252 0.42 4.14 13.87
C LEU A 252 -0.62 3.09 13.49
N GLN A 253 -0.44 1.87 14.00
CA GLN A 253 -1.54 0.94 14.17
C GLN A 253 -2.14 1.15 15.55
N ILE A 254 -3.44 1.28 15.61
CA ILE A 254 -4.19 1.41 16.86
C ILE A 254 -5.08 0.19 17.08
N ILE A 255 -5.03 -0.33 18.29
CA ILE A 255 -5.86 -1.46 18.72
C ILE A 255 -6.61 -1.03 19.98
N GLN A 256 -7.94 -1.11 19.95
CA GLN A 256 -8.79 -0.84 21.10
C GLN A 256 -9.80 -1.97 21.30
N ASN A 257 -9.82 -2.57 22.46
CA ASN A 257 -10.69 -3.70 22.79
C ASN A 257 -11.74 -3.29 23.84
N ASN A 258 -12.93 -2.91 23.37
CA ASN A 258 -14.10 -2.57 24.18
C ASN A 258 -15.13 -3.72 24.22
N LEU A 259 -14.69 -4.94 23.92
CA LEU A 259 -15.56 -6.12 24.08
C LEU A 259 -15.91 -6.32 25.56
N PRO A 260 -17.08 -6.91 25.86
CA PRO A 260 -17.41 -7.36 27.22
C PRO A 260 -16.30 -8.24 27.80
N TRP A 261 -16.07 -8.15 29.10
CA TRP A 261 -14.94 -8.83 29.77
C TRP A 261 -14.88 -10.34 29.47
N TRP A 262 -16.03 -11.01 29.36
CA TRP A 262 -16.15 -12.45 29.13
C TRP A 262 -15.80 -12.89 27.69
N CYS A 263 -15.64 -11.96 26.75
CA CYS A 263 -15.27 -12.28 25.38
C CYS A 263 -14.03 -11.52 24.88
N ARG A 264 -13.32 -10.78 25.76
CA ARG A 264 -12.09 -10.06 25.38
C ARG A 264 -11.00 -10.97 24.86
N PHE A 265 -10.91 -12.20 25.38
CA PHE A 265 -9.93 -13.21 24.95
C PHE A 265 -10.06 -13.61 23.46
N LEU A 266 -11.19 -13.33 22.83
CA LEU A 266 -11.38 -13.60 21.38
C LEU A 266 -10.50 -12.72 20.49
N LYS A 267 -9.84 -11.72 21.05
CA LYS A 267 -9.06 -10.68 20.35
C LYS A 267 -7.77 -10.30 21.09
N ASN A 268 -7.21 -11.21 21.86
CA ASN A 268 -5.85 -11.09 22.39
C ASN A 268 -4.85 -11.59 21.38
#